data_ed5d78826778a28cff65a6df840bfd2d
#
_entry.id   ed5d78826778a28cff65a6df840bfd2d
#
_cell.length_a   1.000
_cell.length_b   1.000
_cell.length_c   1.000
_cell.angle_alpha   90.00
_cell.angle_beta   90.00
_cell.angle_gamma   90.00
#
_symmetry.space_group_name_H-M   'P 1'
#
loop_
_entity.id
_entity.type
_entity.pdbx_description
1 polymer ?
#
loop_
_entity_poly.entity_id
_entity_poly.type
_entity_poly.pdbx_seq_one_letter_code
_entity_poly.pdbx_strand_id
1 'polypeptide(L)'
;MHSWQTTRFQIDLSRPRIMGIVNVTPDSFSDGGRHASASAALRHCEQLLREGADVLDIGGESTRPGSPPVPLAEELARVRPVLQGALKLGAPVSIDTCKPEVMAEALEMGVDIINDIWALRRGQAQAVVAAHPRCGVCLMHMHGEPATMQQAPMPGGPGEAVAAVADFLRERSQTLHALGVARERIVIDPGIGFGKTPEQNLALLARQRELLAATGAPLLAGWSRKSTLGLLLADEGQPPPAPGERISASVAAALIAVQRGAALVRVHDVAATAQALKVWAAVQALSGSQS
;
A
#
# COMPACT_ATOMS: atom_id res chain seq x y z
N MET A 1 -18.19 0.95 -6.21
CA MET A 1 -17.33 0.04 -7.02
C MET A 1 -16.97 -1.14 -6.13
N HIS A 2 -17.29 -2.38 -6.55
CA HIS A 2 -17.17 -3.56 -5.69
C HIS A 2 -16.06 -4.53 -6.15
N SER A 3 -15.25 -4.14 -7.13
CA SER A 3 -14.16 -4.97 -7.61
C SER A 3 -12.96 -4.14 -8.08
N TRP A 4 -11.76 -4.71 -7.98
CA TRP A 4 -10.52 -4.17 -8.50
C TRP A 4 -10.02 -5.07 -9.64
N GLN A 5 -9.99 -4.51 -10.85
CA GLN A 5 -9.48 -5.19 -12.04
C GLN A 5 -7.96 -5.20 -11.99
N THR A 6 -7.37 -6.38 -12.12
CA THR A 6 -5.91 -6.56 -12.22
C THR A 6 -5.57 -7.38 -13.47
N THR A 7 -4.29 -7.66 -13.73
CA THR A 7 -3.85 -8.39 -14.93
C THR A 7 -4.53 -9.75 -15.05
N ARG A 8 -4.48 -10.56 -14.00
CA ARG A 8 -4.99 -11.95 -13.99
C ARG A 8 -6.28 -12.11 -13.20
N PHE A 9 -6.59 -11.20 -12.28
CA PHE A 9 -7.70 -11.34 -11.34
C PHE A 9 -8.65 -10.15 -11.42
N GLN A 10 -9.88 -10.40 -11.00
CA GLN A 10 -10.83 -9.37 -10.59
C GLN A 10 -11.05 -9.55 -9.07
N ILE A 11 -10.45 -8.68 -8.28
CA ILE A 11 -10.50 -8.77 -6.82
C ILE A 11 -11.83 -8.22 -6.35
N ASP A 12 -12.65 -9.06 -5.72
CA ASP A 12 -13.90 -8.63 -5.09
C ASP A 12 -13.60 -7.76 -3.86
N LEU A 13 -14.14 -6.55 -3.83
CA LEU A 13 -14.01 -5.55 -2.76
C LEU A 13 -15.30 -5.42 -1.93
N SER A 14 -16.21 -6.37 -1.99
CA SER A 14 -17.41 -6.40 -1.15
C SER A 14 -17.07 -6.62 0.33
N ARG A 15 -15.89 -7.17 0.62
CA ARG A 15 -15.28 -7.25 1.94
C ARG A 15 -13.89 -6.60 1.96
N PRO A 16 -13.40 -6.14 3.11
CA PRO A 16 -12.03 -5.66 3.23
C PRO A 16 -11.00 -6.72 2.80
N ARG A 17 -9.98 -6.30 2.04
CA ARG A 17 -8.89 -7.15 1.58
C ARG A 17 -7.59 -6.81 2.28
N ILE A 18 -6.74 -7.82 2.48
CA ILE A 18 -5.44 -7.68 3.11
C ILE A 18 -4.36 -7.75 2.04
N MET A 19 -3.57 -6.68 1.92
CA MET A 19 -2.36 -6.63 1.12
C MET A 19 -1.16 -6.83 2.04
N GLY A 20 -0.50 -7.99 1.93
CA GLY A 20 0.65 -8.35 2.74
C GLY A 20 1.95 -7.80 2.16
N ILE A 21 2.76 -7.15 3.00
CA ILE A 21 4.01 -6.49 2.61
C ILE A 21 5.16 -7.50 2.55
N VAL A 22 5.85 -7.55 1.41
CA VAL A 22 7.05 -8.37 1.18
C VAL A 22 8.22 -7.47 0.79
N ASN A 23 9.03 -7.06 1.76
CA ASN A 23 10.23 -6.26 1.50
C ASN A 23 11.41 -7.17 1.11
N VAL A 24 11.94 -6.98 -0.10
CA VAL A 24 13.10 -7.70 -0.62
C VAL A 24 14.35 -6.80 -0.51
N THR A 25 14.66 -6.39 0.73
CA THR A 25 15.84 -5.57 1.03
C THR A 25 16.91 -6.40 1.72
N PRO A 26 18.22 -6.04 1.62
CA PRO A 26 19.30 -6.77 2.27
C PRO A 26 19.06 -7.02 3.77
N ASP A 27 18.53 -6.02 4.48
CA ASP A 27 18.29 -6.07 5.91
C ASP A 27 17.11 -7.00 6.29
N SER A 28 16.25 -7.33 5.33
CA SER A 28 15.07 -8.16 5.61
C SER A 28 15.37 -9.64 5.62
N PHE A 29 16.51 -10.08 5.01
CA PHE A 29 16.87 -11.49 4.83
C PHE A 29 18.40 -11.70 4.86
N SER A 30 19.10 -11.19 5.87
CA SER A 30 20.53 -10.87 5.92
C SER A 30 21.55 -12.02 5.87
N ASP A 31 21.15 -13.31 5.90
CA ASP A 31 22.10 -14.40 6.21
C ASP A 31 22.54 -15.33 5.07
N GLY A 32 22.40 -14.98 3.79
CA GLY A 32 22.73 -15.99 2.78
C GLY A 32 22.91 -15.60 1.32
N GLY A 33 23.16 -14.33 1.00
CA GLY A 33 23.31 -13.90 -0.38
C GLY A 33 21.98 -13.85 -1.18
N ARG A 34 22.03 -13.45 -2.47
CA ARG A 34 20.82 -13.18 -3.29
C ARG A 34 19.85 -14.34 -3.43
N HIS A 35 20.34 -15.57 -3.58
CA HIS A 35 19.46 -16.76 -3.73
C HIS A 35 18.77 -17.13 -2.41
N ALA A 36 19.46 -17.01 -1.28
CA ALA A 36 18.87 -17.26 0.03
C ALA A 36 17.81 -16.21 0.39
N SER A 37 18.06 -14.94 0.04
CA SER A 37 17.13 -13.83 0.19
C SER A 37 15.84 -14.04 -0.64
N ALA A 38 15.93 -14.45 -1.91
CA ALA A 38 14.77 -14.73 -2.74
C ALA A 38 13.95 -15.91 -2.20
N SER A 39 14.62 -17.00 -1.78
CA SER A 39 13.95 -18.15 -1.18
C SER A 39 13.27 -17.81 0.16
N ALA A 40 13.88 -16.96 0.98
CA ALA A 40 13.27 -16.48 2.22
C ALA A 40 12.05 -15.58 1.95
N ALA A 41 12.15 -14.68 0.95
CA ALA A 41 11.03 -13.83 0.53
C ALA A 41 9.85 -14.68 0.00
N LEU A 42 10.11 -15.75 -0.76
CA LEU A 42 9.07 -16.66 -1.24
C LEU A 42 8.41 -17.44 -0.09
N ARG A 43 9.18 -17.95 0.86
CA ARG A 43 8.59 -18.57 2.06
C ARG A 43 7.74 -17.58 2.85
N HIS A 44 8.16 -16.30 2.90
CA HIS A 44 7.36 -15.26 3.52
C HIS A 44 6.06 -14.98 2.73
N CYS A 45 6.10 -14.93 1.40
CA CYS A 45 4.89 -14.86 0.57
C CYS A 45 3.89 -15.98 0.89
N GLU A 46 4.37 -17.22 0.94
CA GLU A 46 3.55 -18.39 1.29
C GLU A 46 2.98 -18.29 2.71
N GLN A 47 3.77 -17.80 3.67
CA GLN A 47 3.32 -17.56 5.03
C GLN A 47 2.19 -16.51 5.07
N LEU A 48 2.37 -15.35 4.43
CA LEU A 48 1.36 -14.30 4.39
C LEU A 48 0.04 -14.80 3.78
N LEU A 49 0.10 -15.62 2.73
CA LEU A 49 -1.10 -16.24 2.15
C LEU A 49 -1.79 -17.20 3.12
N ARG A 50 -1.03 -18.05 3.83
CA ARG A 50 -1.60 -18.92 4.89
C ARG A 50 -2.20 -18.11 6.05
N GLU A 51 -1.65 -16.95 6.36
CA GLU A 51 -2.16 -16.03 7.38
C GLU A 51 -3.41 -15.26 6.94
N GLY A 52 -3.75 -15.27 5.64
CA GLY A 52 -4.95 -14.68 5.08
C GLY A 52 -4.74 -13.40 4.27
N ALA A 53 -3.54 -13.16 3.72
CA ALA A 53 -3.35 -12.13 2.72
C ALA A 53 -4.14 -12.44 1.45
N ASP A 54 -4.83 -11.44 0.89
CA ASP A 54 -5.53 -11.51 -0.38
C ASP A 54 -4.62 -11.08 -1.56
N VAL A 55 -3.60 -10.25 -1.28
CA VAL A 55 -2.64 -9.70 -2.26
C VAL A 55 -1.25 -9.70 -1.63
N LEU A 56 -0.23 -10.05 -2.41
CA LEU A 56 1.18 -9.89 -2.02
C LEU A 56 1.75 -8.62 -2.65
N ASP A 57 2.36 -7.74 -1.86
CA ASP A 57 2.95 -6.50 -2.34
C ASP A 57 4.47 -6.53 -2.16
N ILE A 58 5.19 -6.72 -3.27
CA ILE A 58 6.63 -7.00 -3.30
C ILE A 58 7.39 -5.73 -3.64
N GLY A 59 8.31 -5.32 -2.77
CA GLY A 59 9.15 -4.13 -2.98
C GLY A 59 10.64 -4.43 -2.84
N GLY A 60 11.44 -3.97 -3.82
CA GLY A 60 12.91 -4.10 -3.84
C GLY A 60 13.66 -2.88 -3.29
N GLU A 61 12.96 -1.77 -3.10
CA GLU A 61 13.47 -0.52 -2.56
C GLU A 61 12.71 -0.12 -1.30
N SER A 62 13.43 0.30 -0.26
CA SER A 62 12.80 0.83 0.94
C SER A 62 12.32 2.26 0.71
N THR A 63 11.03 2.51 0.91
CA THR A 63 10.44 3.85 0.86
C THR A 63 10.36 4.54 2.23
N ARG A 64 11.04 3.98 3.26
CA ARG A 64 11.12 4.58 4.59
C ARG A 64 11.86 5.91 4.54
N PRO A 65 11.51 6.87 5.42
CA PRO A 65 12.24 8.13 5.52
C PRO A 65 13.75 7.90 5.66
N GLY A 66 14.55 8.62 4.85
CA GLY A 66 16.01 8.53 4.88
C GLY A 66 16.63 7.32 4.20
N SER A 67 15.84 6.41 3.63
CA SER A 67 16.40 5.30 2.85
C SER A 67 17.05 5.81 1.57
N PRO A 68 18.27 5.34 1.24
CA PRO A 68 18.92 5.70 -0.02
C PRO A 68 18.19 5.07 -1.21
N PRO A 69 18.15 5.75 -2.37
CA PRO A 69 17.59 5.17 -3.59
C PRO A 69 18.41 3.97 -4.04
N VAL A 70 17.72 2.93 -4.53
CA VAL A 70 18.33 1.72 -5.05
C VAL A 70 18.54 1.87 -6.57
N PRO A 71 19.74 1.55 -7.13
CA PRO A 71 19.93 1.54 -8.58
C PRO A 71 18.97 0.57 -9.29
N LEU A 72 18.55 0.91 -10.53
CA LEU A 72 17.62 0.11 -11.33
C LEU A 72 18.04 -1.37 -11.43
N ALA A 73 19.27 -1.63 -11.82
CA ALA A 73 19.77 -2.99 -12.00
C ALA A 73 19.73 -3.81 -10.69
N GLU A 74 19.94 -3.14 -9.56
CA GLU A 74 19.89 -3.78 -8.24
C GLU A 74 18.45 -4.08 -7.82
N GLU A 75 17.52 -3.15 -8.02
CA GLU A 75 16.10 -3.39 -7.72
C GLU A 75 15.56 -4.55 -8.56
N LEU A 76 15.81 -4.56 -9.87
CA LEU A 76 15.44 -5.68 -10.75
C LEU A 76 16.05 -7.01 -10.29
N ALA A 77 17.33 -7.02 -9.90
CA ALA A 77 17.99 -8.22 -9.42
C ALA A 77 17.36 -8.76 -8.11
N ARG A 78 16.85 -7.89 -7.27
CA ARG A 78 16.15 -8.26 -6.03
C ARG A 78 14.75 -8.81 -6.30
N VAL A 79 13.93 -8.10 -7.08
CA VAL A 79 12.50 -8.42 -7.22
C VAL A 79 12.23 -9.54 -8.22
N ARG A 80 12.97 -9.64 -9.32
CA ARG A 80 12.73 -10.61 -10.40
C ARG A 80 12.58 -12.06 -9.91
N PRO A 81 13.51 -12.66 -9.14
CA PRO A 81 13.37 -14.04 -8.71
C PRO A 81 12.17 -14.24 -7.76
N VAL A 82 11.83 -13.22 -6.96
CA VAL A 82 10.68 -13.28 -6.04
C VAL A 82 9.38 -13.18 -6.81
N LEU A 83 9.27 -12.27 -7.79
CA LEU A 83 8.09 -12.15 -8.66
C LEU A 83 7.85 -13.44 -9.43
N GLN A 84 8.88 -14.04 -10.03
CA GLN A 84 8.77 -15.33 -10.75
C GLN A 84 8.19 -16.47 -9.90
N GLY A 85 8.55 -16.51 -8.62
CA GLY A 85 8.01 -17.48 -7.68
C GLY A 85 6.62 -17.13 -7.19
N ALA A 86 6.40 -15.89 -6.79
CA ALA A 86 5.13 -15.41 -6.23
C ALA A 86 3.97 -15.53 -7.24
N LEU A 87 4.22 -15.27 -8.53
CA LEU A 87 3.23 -15.42 -9.60
C LEU A 87 2.66 -16.84 -9.72
N LYS A 88 3.36 -17.86 -9.21
CA LYS A 88 2.93 -19.26 -9.21
C LYS A 88 2.09 -19.65 -7.97
N LEU A 89 1.98 -18.76 -6.98
CA LEU A 89 1.26 -19.04 -5.73
C LEU A 89 -0.27 -18.90 -5.85
N GLY A 90 -0.79 -18.52 -7.02
CA GLY A 90 -2.24 -18.45 -7.26
C GLY A 90 -2.95 -17.26 -6.62
N ALA A 91 -2.22 -16.25 -6.15
CA ALA A 91 -2.74 -15.01 -5.57
C ALA A 91 -2.34 -13.80 -6.42
N PRO A 92 -3.07 -12.67 -6.34
CA PRO A 92 -2.66 -11.41 -6.95
C PRO A 92 -1.32 -10.92 -6.39
N VAL A 93 -0.44 -10.49 -7.30
CA VAL A 93 0.90 -9.96 -6.99
C VAL A 93 0.97 -8.51 -7.40
N SER A 94 1.39 -7.67 -6.46
CA SER A 94 1.68 -6.24 -6.62
C SER A 94 3.19 -6.02 -6.60
N ILE A 95 3.67 -5.08 -7.40
CA ILE A 95 5.04 -4.55 -7.32
C ILE A 95 5.01 -3.13 -6.75
N ASP A 96 5.70 -2.93 -5.61
CA ASP A 96 5.90 -1.62 -4.98
C ASP A 96 7.19 -1.00 -5.56
N THR A 97 7.03 -0.13 -6.55
CA THR A 97 8.13 0.54 -7.23
C THR A 97 7.70 1.87 -7.84
N CYS A 98 8.66 2.80 -7.96
CA CYS A 98 8.47 4.06 -8.66
C CYS A 98 9.25 4.16 -9.99
N LYS A 99 9.92 3.08 -10.42
CA LYS A 99 10.72 3.06 -11.64
C LYS A 99 9.94 2.47 -12.81
N PRO A 100 9.71 3.24 -13.89
CA PRO A 100 8.96 2.77 -15.05
C PRO A 100 9.52 1.49 -15.68
N GLU A 101 10.84 1.32 -15.65
CA GLU A 101 11.53 0.15 -16.20
C GLU A 101 11.21 -1.12 -15.37
N VAL A 102 11.16 -0.98 -14.03
CA VAL A 102 10.74 -2.09 -13.15
C VAL A 102 9.26 -2.42 -13.36
N MET A 103 8.41 -1.39 -13.50
CA MET A 103 6.98 -1.57 -13.80
C MET A 103 6.78 -2.33 -15.12
N ALA A 104 7.48 -1.92 -16.19
CA ALA A 104 7.35 -2.55 -17.51
C ALA A 104 7.75 -4.03 -17.46
N GLU A 105 8.92 -4.34 -16.89
CA GLU A 105 9.39 -5.72 -16.78
C GLU A 105 8.46 -6.58 -15.90
N ALA A 106 8.00 -6.04 -14.77
CA ALA A 106 7.07 -6.75 -13.89
C ALA A 106 5.73 -7.07 -14.60
N LEU A 107 5.20 -6.15 -15.41
CA LEU A 107 4.00 -6.36 -16.20
C LEU A 107 4.21 -7.39 -17.31
N GLU A 108 5.37 -7.40 -17.99
CA GLU A 108 5.74 -8.44 -18.95
C GLU A 108 5.81 -9.84 -18.31
N MET A 109 6.24 -9.91 -17.03
CA MET A 109 6.23 -11.15 -16.25
C MET A 109 4.82 -11.59 -15.85
N GLY A 110 3.80 -10.72 -15.94
CA GLY A 110 2.41 -11.00 -15.58
C GLY A 110 2.02 -10.54 -14.17
N VAL A 111 2.75 -9.59 -13.58
CA VAL A 111 2.35 -8.96 -12.30
C VAL A 111 0.99 -8.30 -12.44
N ASP A 112 0.20 -8.33 -11.38
CA ASP A 112 -1.20 -7.92 -11.39
C ASP A 112 -1.40 -6.43 -11.15
N ILE A 113 -0.56 -5.83 -10.30
CA ILE A 113 -0.78 -4.49 -9.75
C ILE A 113 0.54 -3.72 -9.72
N ILE A 114 0.47 -2.46 -10.13
CA ILE A 114 1.52 -1.47 -9.88
C ILE A 114 1.12 -0.63 -8.66
N ASN A 115 1.93 -0.67 -7.62
CA ASN A 115 1.79 0.16 -6.43
C ASN A 115 2.90 1.22 -6.44
N ASP A 116 2.53 2.50 -6.63
CA ASP A 116 3.53 3.56 -6.81
C ASP A 116 3.30 4.74 -5.86
N ILE A 117 4.30 4.98 -5.00
CA ILE A 117 4.31 6.10 -4.05
C ILE A 117 4.31 7.48 -4.73
N TRP A 118 4.67 7.57 -6.01
CA TRP A 118 4.65 8.78 -6.81
C TRP A 118 3.38 8.98 -7.63
N ALA A 119 2.42 8.08 -7.54
CA ALA A 119 1.19 8.11 -8.35
C ALA A 119 1.48 8.28 -9.86
N LEU A 120 2.44 7.55 -10.37
CA LEU A 120 2.90 7.50 -11.76
C LEU A 120 3.40 8.86 -12.31
N ARG A 121 3.95 9.72 -11.46
CA ARG A 121 4.48 11.03 -11.88
C ARG A 121 5.94 10.97 -12.37
N ARG A 122 6.63 9.84 -12.22
CA ARG A 122 8.03 9.69 -12.63
C ARG A 122 8.15 9.10 -14.04
N GLY A 123 9.04 9.70 -14.85
CA GLY A 123 9.40 9.19 -16.17
C GLY A 123 8.21 8.76 -17.03
N GLN A 124 8.28 7.55 -17.57
CA GLN A 124 7.25 6.95 -18.42
C GLN A 124 6.23 6.08 -17.65
N ALA A 125 6.19 6.10 -16.31
CA ALA A 125 5.34 5.24 -15.50
C ALA A 125 3.87 5.29 -15.93
N GLN A 126 3.37 6.48 -16.23
CA GLN A 126 2.01 6.71 -16.68
C GLN A 126 1.72 6.05 -18.04
N ALA A 127 2.67 6.15 -18.99
CA ALA A 127 2.56 5.53 -20.29
C ALA A 127 2.63 3.99 -20.19
N VAL A 128 3.50 3.46 -19.34
CA VAL A 128 3.60 2.00 -19.09
C VAL A 128 2.27 1.43 -18.60
N VAL A 129 1.65 2.07 -17.60
CA VAL A 129 0.36 1.60 -17.04
C VAL A 129 -0.79 1.79 -18.04
N ALA A 130 -0.81 2.92 -18.79
CA ALA A 130 -1.85 3.19 -19.78
C ALA A 130 -1.79 2.22 -20.97
N ALA A 131 -0.59 1.85 -21.40
CA ALA A 131 -0.40 0.87 -22.48
C ALA A 131 -0.82 -0.55 -22.10
N HIS A 132 -0.78 -0.91 -20.81
CA HIS A 132 -1.18 -2.24 -20.37
C HIS A 132 -2.72 -2.34 -20.26
N PRO A 133 -3.35 -3.37 -20.85
CA PRO A 133 -4.82 -3.41 -20.99
C PRO A 133 -5.56 -3.61 -19.66
N ARG A 134 -4.95 -4.24 -18.66
CA ARG A 134 -5.70 -4.75 -17.51
C ARG A 134 -5.05 -4.52 -16.13
N CYS A 135 -3.74 -4.19 -16.03
CA CYS A 135 -3.08 -4.09 -14.72
C CYS A 135 -3.84 -3.17 -13.77
N GLY A 136 -3.95 -3.60 -12.52
CA GLY A 136 -4.41 -2.74 -11.44
C GLY A 136 -3.35 -1.70 -11.10
N VAL A 137 -3.75 -0.57 -10.52
CA VAL A 137 -2.85 0.47 -10.06
C VAL A 137 -3.30 1.04 -8.73
N CYS A 138 -2.35 1.23 -7.81
CA CYS A 138 -2.53 1.98 -6.58
C CYS A 138 -1.82 3.32 -6.70
N LEU A 139 -2.55 4.42 -6.59
CA LEU A 139 -2.06 5.79 -6.66
C LEU A 139 -1.91 6.36 -5.26
N MET A 140 -0.68 6.60 -4.81
CA MET A 140 -0.45 7.13 -3.47
C MET A 140 -0.10 8.63 -3.50
N HIS A 141 -0.61 9.37 -2.51
CA HIS A 141 -0.19 10.75 -2.26
C HIS A 141 1.06 10.81 -1.38
N MET A 142 2.08 11.47 -1.87
CA MET A 142 3.28 11.83 -1.11
C MET A 142 3.58 13.33 -1.27
N HIS A 143 3.93 13.99 -0.16
CA HIS A 143 4.50 15.34 -0.18
C HIS A 143 6.02 15.26 -0.01
N GLY A 144 6.76 16.00 -0.86
CA GLY A 144 8.23 15.95 -0.87
C GLY A 144 8.78 14.65 -1.48
N GLU A 145 9.97 14.27 -1.05
CA GLU A 145 10.67 13.06 -1.48
C GLU A 145 10.98 12.15 -0.27
N PRO A 146 11.09 10.82 -0.44
CA PRO A 146 11.34 9.89 0.67
C PRO A 146 12.52 10.28 1.55
N ALA A 147 13.60 10.81 0.97
CA ALA A 147 14.80 11.18 1.71
C ALA A 147 14.58 12.37 2.67
N THR A 148 13.70 13.31 2.34
CA THR A 148 13.56 14.61 3.03
C THR A 148 12.14 14.92 3.51
N MET A 149 11.15 14.13 3.16
CA MET A 149 9.72 14.40 3.39
C MET A 149 9.34 14.64 4.86
N GLN A 150 10.10 14.11 5.81
CA GLN A 150 9.83 14.32 7.24
C GLN A 150 10.45 15.61 7.78
N GLN A 151 11.41 16.21 7.05
CA GLN A 151 12.01 17.49 7.41
C GLN A 151 11.15 18.68 7.02
N ALA A 152 10.31 18.50 5.97
CA ALA A 152 9.40 19.50 5.46
C ALA A 152 8.04 18.83 5.14
N PRO A 153 7.22 18.51 6.15
CA PRO A 153 5.88 17.95 5.92
C PRO A 153 5.02 18.96 5.17
N MET A 154 3.95 18.48 4.55
CA MET A 154 3.05 19.34 3.79
C MET A 154 2.51 20.50 4.64
N PRO A 155 2.41 21.71 4.07
CA PRO A 155 1.92 22.88 4.80
C PRO A 155 0.43 22.75 5.13
N GLY A 156 0.00 23.63 6.02
CA GLY A 156 -1.40 23.74 6.41
C GLY A 156 -1.82 22.84 7.56
N GLY A 157 -3.01 23.10 8.06
CA GLY A 157 -3.61 22.33 9.15
C GLY A 157 -4.19 21.00 8.69
N PRO A 158 -4.66 20.17 9.66
CA PRO A 158 -5.22 18.85 9.37
C PRO A 158 -6.35 18.86 8.33
N GLY A 159 -7.23 19.89 8.35
CA GLY A 159 -8.34 20.01 7.42
C GLY A 159 -7.89 20.33 5.99
N GLU A 160 -6.90 21.20 5.83
CA GLU A 160 -6.31 21.57 4.55
C GLU A 160 -5.56 20.39 3.94
N ALA A 161 -4.87 19.59 4.77
CA ALA A 161 -4.20 18.38 4.34
C ALA A 161 -5.18 17.34 3.73
N VAL A 162 -6.35 17.15 4.34
CA VAL A 162 -7.38 16.25 3.80
C VAL A 162 -7.87 16.72 2.43
N ALA A 163 -8.16 18.02 2.27
CA ALA A 163 -8.60 18.59 1.01
C ALA A 163 -7.52 18.46 -0.08
N ALA A 164 -6.28 18.81 0.24
CA ALA A 164 -5.17 18.74 -0.71
C ALA A 164 -4.88 17.30 -1.19
N VAL A 165 -4.93 16.32 -0.27
CA VAL A 165 -4.77 14.90 -0.61
C VAL A 165 -5.94 14.41 -1.49
N ALA A 166 -7.17 14.81 -1.18
CA ALA A 166 -8.34 14.45 -1.97
C ALA A 166 -8.25 15.01 -3.40
N ASP A 167 -7.88 16.28 -3.52
CA ASP A 167 -7.72 16.96 -4.82
C ASP A 167 -6.63 16.30 -5.65
N PHE A 168 -5.47 16.02 -5.05
CA PHE A 168 -4.37 15.33 -5.72
C PHE A 168 -4.80 13.95 -6.25
N LEU A 169 -5.40 13.12 -5.41
CA LEU A 169 -5.80 11.76 -5.80
C LEU A 169 -6.90 11.79 -6.87
N ARG A 170 -7.82 12.75 -6.80
CA ARG A 170 -8.83 12.99 -7.84
C ARG A 170 -8.18 13.36 -9.17
N GLU A 171 -7.26 14.32 -9.18
CA GLU A 171 -6.52 14.76 -10.38
C GLU A 171 -5.75 13.59 -11.00
N ARG A 172 -5.02 12.83 -10.19
CA ARG A 172 -4.25 11.67 -10.68
C ARG A 172 -5.15 10.60 -11.31
N SER A 173 -6.29 10.31 -10.67
CA SER A 173 -7.26 9.36 -11.20
C SER A 173 -7.85 9.86 -12.52
N GLN A 174 -8.22 11.14 -12.61
CA GLN A 174 -8.74 11.76 -13.86
C GLN A 174 -7.70 11.74 -14.98
N THR A 175 -6.43 11.99 -14.66
CA THR A 175 -5.33 11.92 -15.63
C THR A 175 -5.23 10.53 -16.25
N LEU A 176 -5.30 9.47 -15.45
CA LEU A 176 -5.28 8.09 -15.96
C LEU A 176 -6.54 7.74 -16.77
N HIS A 177 -7.71 8.22 -16.34
CA HIS A 177 -8.95 8.04 -17.11
C HIS A 177 -8.86 8.69 -18.49
N ALA A 178 -8.27 9.89 -18.59
CA ALA A 178 -8.06 10.57 -19.86
C ALA A 178 -7.11 9.79 -20.81
N LEU A 179 -6.25 8.92 -20.25
CA LEU A 179 -5.39 8.01 -21.00
C LEU A 179 -6.05 6.64 -21.29
N GLY A 180 -7.33 6.48 -20.99
CA GLY A 180 -8.08 5.25 -21.24
C GLY A 180 -7.98 4.18 -20.15
N VAL A 181 -7.35 4.48 -18.98
CA VAL A 181 -7.34 3.54 -17.86
C VAL A 181 -8.72 3.49 -17.20
N ALA A 182 -9.34 2.32 -17.21
CA ALA A 182 -10.67 2.13 -16.64
C ALA A 182 -10.70 2.36 -15.13
N ARG A 183 -11.84 2.84 -14.61
CA ARG A 183 -12.01 3.17 -13.18
C ARG A 183 -11.79 1.97 -12.28
N GLU A 184 -12.20 0.79 -12.72
CA GLU A 184 -12.08 -0.48 -12.01
C GLU A 184 -10.63 -0.91 -11.79
N ARG A 185 -9.67 -0.31 -12.49
CA ARG A 185 -8.24 -0.58 -12.35
C ARG A 185 -7.58 0.26 -11.26
N ILE A 186 -8.23 1.32 -10.76
CA ILE A 186 -7.61 2.32 -9.89
C ILE A 186 -8.06 2.14 -8.43
N VAL A 187 -7.08 2.07 -7.54
CA VAL A 187 -7.20 2.19 -6.09
C VAL A 187 -6.36 3.39 -5.65
N ILE A 188 -6.80 4.10 -4.63
CA ILE A 188 -6.09 5.25 -4.08
C ILE A 188 -5.52 4.94 -2.70
N ASP A 189 -4.38 5.58 -2.35
CA ASP A 189 -3.78 5.54 -1.02
C ASP A 189 -3.49 6.99 -0.54
N PRO A 190 -3.99 7.42 0.61
CA PRO A 190 -3.71 8.75 1.17
C PRO A 190 -2.23 8.95 1.56
N GLY A 191 -1.42 7.90 1.59
CA GLY A 191 0.01 7.97 1.88
C GLY A 191 0.30 8.40 3.32
N ILE A 192 -0.24 7.66 4.27
CA ILE A 192 0.01 7.90 5.71
C ILE A 192 1.51 7.82 6.00
N GLY A 193 2.05 8.86 6.66
CA GLY A 193 3.47 8.95 7.00
C GLY A 193 4.39 9.41 5.86
N PHE A 194 3.84 9.77 4.69
CA PHE A 194 4.62 10.29 3.57
C PHE A 194 4.48 11.81 3.48
N GLY A 195 5.41 12.54 4.14
CA GLY A 195 5.46 14.00 4.16
C GLY A 195 4.27 14.65 4.86
N LYS A 196 3.82 14.08 5.96
CA LYS A 196 2.66 14.56 6.76
C LYS A 196 2.96 14.54 8.24
N THR A 197 2.40 15.50 8.98
CA THR A 197 2.47 15.50 10.45
C THR A 197 1.59 14.39 11.05
N PRO A 198 1.78 14.02 12.32
CA PRO A 198 0.90 13.07 13.01
C PRO A 198 -0.57 13.49 12.97
N GLU A 199 -0.87 14.78 13.17
CA GLU A 199 -2.22 15.34 13.17
C GLU A 199 -2.86 15.26 11.78
N GLN A 200 -2.08 15.55 10.72
CA GLN A 200 -2.53 15.41 9.34
C GLN A 200 -2.84 13.95 9.00
N ASN A 201 -1.99 13.01 9.43
CA ASN A 201 -2.25 11.58 9.25
C ASN A 201 -3.53 11.13 9.97
N LEU A 202 -3.74 11.56 11.22
CA LEU A 202 -4.96 11.25 11.98
C LEU A 202 -6.20 11.87 11.35
N ALA A 203 -6.10 13.09 10.81
CA ALA A 203 -7.20 13.72 10.09
C ALA A 203 -7.58 12.94 8.81
N LEU A 204 -6.59 12.44 8.05
CA LEU A 204 -6.84 11.59 6.89
C LEU A 204 -7.59 10.30 7.27
N LEU A 205 -7.27 9.69 8.41
CA LEU A 205 -8.01 8.55 8.92
C LEU A 205 -9.43 8.96 9.36
N ALA A 206 -9.55 10.03 10.15
CA ALA A 206 -10.83 10.50 10.69
C ALA A 206 -11.81 10.92 9.60
N ARG A 207 -11.32 11.54 8.53
CA ARG A 207 -12.09 12.10 7.41
C ARG A 207 -11.93 11.30 6.11
N GLN A 208 -11.52 10.05 6.18
CA GLN A 208 -11.24 9.17 5.03
C GLN A 208 -12.38 9.10 4.01
N ARG A 209 -13.64 9.21 4.48
CA ARG A 209 -14.82 9.21 3.61
C ARG A 209 -14.85 10.38 2.61
N GLU A 210 -14.18 11.48 2.91
CA GLU A 210 -14.07 12.62 2.00
C GLU A 210 -13.19 12.28 0.79
N LEU A 211 -12.11 11.51 0.99
CA LEU A 211 -11.28 11.03 -0.11
C LEU A 211 -12.06 10.08 -1.03
N LEU A 212 -12.85 9.18 -0.43
CA LEU A 212 -13.72 8.26 -1.17
C LEU A 212 -14.76 9.03 -1.99
N ALA A 213 -15.39 10.05 -1.41
CA ALA A 213 -16.37 10.88 -2.10
C ALA A 213 -15.75 11.70 -3.23
N ALA A 214 -14.55 12.26 -3.02
CA ALA A 214 -13.86 13.08 -4.00
C ALA A 214 -13.37 12.32 -5.24
N THR A 215 -12.99 11.05 -5.07
CA THR A 215 -12.38 10.23 -6.13
C THR A 215 -13.33 9.19 -6.72
N GLY A 216 -14.29 8.71 -5.94
CA GLY A 216 -15.14 7.58 -6.30
C GLY A 216 -14.37 6.25 -6.43
N ALA A 217 -13.09 6.22 -6.06
CA ALA A 217 -12.22 5.04 -6.15
C ALA A 217 -12.14 4.31 -4.80
N PRO A 218 -11.93 2.97 -4.79
CA PRO A 218 -11.63 2.22 -3.59
C PRO A 218 -10.33 2.72 -2.94
N LEU A 219 -10.24 2.65 -1.61
CA LEU A 219 -9.10 3.15 -0.85
C LEU A 219 -8.33 2.01 -0.18
N LEU A 220 -7.01 2.07 -0.32
CA LEU A 220 -6.04 1.29 0.42
C LEU A 220 -5.51 2.11 1.58
N ALA A 221 -5.50 1.52 2.79
CA ALA A 221 -5.01 2.17 4.00
C ALA A 221 -3.72 1.49 4.51
N GLY A 222 -2.60 2.21 4.48
CA GLY A 222 -1.28 1.73 4.90
C GLY A 222 -0.85 2.30 6.27
N TRP A 223 -1.42 1.81 7.38
CA TRP A 223 -1.11 2.26 8.75
C TRP A 223 -0.05 1.43 9.47
N SER A 224 0.24 0.23 8.96
CA SER A 224 1.04 -0.76 9.66
C SER A 224 2.43 -0.26 10.06
N ARG A 225 2.70 -0.28 11.36
CA ARG A 225 3.95 0.09 12.02
C ARG A 225 4.44 1.53 11.81
N LYS A 226 3.55 2.44 11.33
CA LYS A 226 3.90 3.83 11.02
C LYS A 226 4.34 4.62 12.25
N SER A 227 5.19 5.63 12.02
CA SER A 227 5.74 6.50 13.07
C SER A 227 4.65 7.24 13.85
N THR A 228 3.59 7.70 13.20
CA THR A 228 2.43 8.32 13.86
C THR A 228 1.87 7.45 14.99
N LEU A 229 1.76 6.13 14.77
CA LEU A 229 1.31 5.21 15.81
C LEU A 229 2.34 5.12 16.96
N GLY A 230 3.63 5.09 16.62
CA GLY A 230 4.67 5.10 17.64
C GLY A 230 4.60 6.35 18.53
N LEU A 231 4.39 7.53 17.94
CA LEU A 231 4.26 8.79 18.67
C LEU A 231 3.01 8.80 19.58
N LEU A 232 1.90 8.20 19.14
CA LEU A 232 0.70 8.06 19.98
C LEU A 232 0.87 7.09 21.15
N LEU A 233 1.77 6.13 21.04
CA LEU A 233 2.04 5.14 22.08
C LEU A 233 3.18 5.54 23.01
N ALA A 234 3.92 6.61 22.70
CA ALA A 234 5.02 7.05 23.51
C ALA A 234 4.52 7.70 24.81
N ASP A 235 5.07 7.26 25.94
CA ASP A 235 4.92 7.94 27.20
C ASP A 235 5.73 9.24 27.22
N GLU A 236 5.32 10.19 28.06
CA GLU A 236 6.01 11.48 28.19
C GLU A 236 7.50 11.28 28.56
N GLY A 237 8.38 11.84 27.74
CA GLY A 237 9.83 11.74 27.94
C GLY A 237 10.45 10.40 27.51
N GLN A 238 9.69 9.46 26.96
CA GLN A 238 10.20 8.19 26.46
C GLN A 238 10.26 8.16 24.92
N PRO A 239 11.21 7.42 24.34
CA PRO A 239 11.23 7.23 22.89
C PRO A 239 10.01 6.40 22.45
N PRO A 240 9.48 6.64 21.23
CA PRO A 240 8.41 5.81 20.68
C PRO A 240 8.81 4.33 20.61
N PRO A 241 7.88 3.39 20.85
CA PRO A 241 8.15 1.96 20.75
C PRO A 241 8.66 1.59 19.34
N ALA A 242 9.47 0.55 19.24
CA ALA A 242 10.01 0.07 17.98
C ALA A 242 8.88 -0.36 17.01
N PRO A 243 9.10 -0.34 15.67
CA PRO A 243 8.06 -0.69 14.71
C PRO A 243 7.37 -2.04 14.95
N GLY A 244 8.11 -3.05 15.41
CA GLY A 244 7.58 -4.38 15.75
C GLY A 244 6.67 -4.41 16.98
N GLU A 245 6.77 -3.42 17.85
CA GLU A 245 5.96 -3.31 19.08
C GLU A 245 4.63 -2.57 18.86
N ARG A 246 4.38 -2.05 17.63
CA ARG A 246 3.19 -1.28 17.26
C ARG A 246 2.07 -2.14 16.67
N ILE A 247 2.08 -3.46 16.87
CA ILE A 247 1.13 -4.38 16.21
C ILE A 247 -0.32 -4.04 16.60
N SER A 248 -0.61 -3.93 17.89
CA SER A 248 -1.96 -3.63 18.38
C SER A 248 -2.50 -2.31 17.84
N ALA A 249 -1.66 -1.26 17.84
CA ALA A 249 -2.04 0.04 17.28
C ALA A 249 -2.22 -0.02 15.75
N SER A 250 -1.41 -0.82 15.04
CA SER A 250 -1.55 -1.04 13.61
C SER A 250 -2.86 -1.72 13.25
N VAL A 251 -3.24 -2.75 14.03
CA VAL A 251 -4.53 -3.46 13.86
C VAL A 251 -5.70 -2.53 14.18
N ALA A 252 -5.63 -1.75 15.26
CA ALA A 252 -6.66 -0.78 15.62
C ALA A 252 -6.87 0.25 14.50
N ALA A 253 -5.78 0.84 13.97
CA ALA A 253 -5.86 1.79 12.86
C ALA A 253 -6.43 1.15 11.57
N ALA A 254 -6.07 -0.10 11.27
CA ALA A 254 -6.62 -0.84 10.15
C ALA A 254 -8.14 -1.06 10.28
N LEU A 255 -8.62 -1.46 11.48
CA LEU A 255 -10.06 -1.60 11.74
C LEU A 255 -10.81 -0.28 11.62
N ILE A 256 -10.25 0.81 12.15
CA ILE A 256 -10.84 2.15 12.02
C ILE A 256 -10.92 2.55 10.54
N ALA A 257 -9.85 2.29 9.75
CA ALA A 257 -9.85 2.58 8.32
C ALA A 257 -10.95 1.79 7.59
N VAL A 258 -11.11 0.50 7.90
CA VAL A 258 -12.18 -0.34 7.32
C VAL A 258 -13.57 0.18 7.70
N GLN A 259 -13.81 0.54 8.96
CA GLN A 259 -15.08 1.14 9.40
C GLN A 259 -15.39 2.47 8.69
N ARG A 260 -14.36 3.16 8.21
CA ARG A 260 -14.47 4.41 7.43
C ARG A 260 -14.44 4.18 5.92
N GLY A 261 -14.54 2.93 5.47
CA GLY A 261 -14.73 2.56 4.06
C GLY A 261 -13.44 2.19 3.31
N ALA A 262 -12.32 1.92 3.98
CA ALA A 262 -11.17 1.34 3.29
C ALA A 262 -11.54 -0.04 2.72
N ALA A 263 -11.27 -0.23 1.43
CA ALA A 263 -11.48 -1.50 0.75
C ALA A 263 -10.29 -2.46 0.92
N LEU A 264 -9.10 -1.91 1.15
CA LEU A 264 -7.87 -2.68 1.38
C LEU A 264 -7.10 -2.10 2.58
N VAL A 265 -6.39 -2.98 3.28
CA VAL A 265 -5.39 -2.62 4.30
C VAL A 265 -4.04 -3.22 3.93
N ARG A 266 -2.98 -2.39 3.88
CA ARG A 266 -1.61 -2.81 3.56
C ARG A 266 -0.83 -2.98 4.86
N VAL A 267 -0.42 -4.23 5.17
CA VAL A 267 0.06 -4.59 6.51
C VAL A 267 1.27 -5.52 6.49
N HIS A 268 2.10 -5.43 7.54
CA HIS A 268 3.16 -6.42 7.84
C HIS A 268 2.59 -7.61 8.62
N ASP A 269 1.64 -7.35 9.54
CA ASP A 269 1.15 -8.32 10.53
C ASP A 269 -0.19 -8.90 10.06
N VAL A 270 -0.12 -9.76 9.01
CA VAL A 270 -1.30 -10.30 8.33
C VAL A 270 -2.16 -11.13 9.26
N ALA A 271 -1.58 -12.07 10.03
CA ALA A 271 -2.34 -12.94 10.92
C ALA A 271 -3.20 -12.15 11.94
N ALA A 272 -2.59 -11.16 12.62
CA ALA A 272 -3.29 -10.32 13.59
C ALA A 272 -4.40 -9.49 12.94
N THR A 273 -4.14 -8.93 11.77
CA THR A 273 -5.12 -8.13 11.01
C THR A 273 -6.27 -9.02 10.52
N ALA A 274 -5.98 -10.22 10.00
CA ALA A 274 -7.00 -11.15 9.53
C ALA A 274 -7.94 -11.60 10.65
N GLN A 275 -7.39 -11.90 11.84
CA GLN A 275 -8.18 -12.23 13.02
C GLN A 275 -9.11 -11.07 13.42
N ALA A 276 -8.60 -9.86 13.45
CA ALA A 276 -9.39 -8.67 13.80
C ALA A 276 -10.51 -8.40 12.78
N LEU A 277 -10.22 -8.54 11.48
CA LEU A 277 -11.23 -8.38 10.42
C LEU A 277 -12.30 -9.48 10.46
N LYS A 278 -12.00 -10.71 10.89
CA LYS A 278 -12.99 -11.76 11.11
C LYS A 278 -14.00 -11.36 12.20
N VAL A 279 -13.51 -10.81 13.32
CA VAL A 279 -14.38 -10.32 14.40
C VAL A 279 -15.25 -9.17 13.90
N TRP A 280 -14.63 -8.20 13.21
CA TRP A 280 -15.36 -7.07 12.63
C TRP A 280 -16.46 -7.53 11.67
N ALA A 281 -16.16 -8.46 10.75
CA ALA A 281 -17.11 -8.97 9.78
C ALA A 281 -18.29 -9.69 10.44
N ALA A 282 -18.05 -10.48 11.50
CA ALA A 282 -19.10 -11.16 12.25
C ALA A 282 -20.07 -10.16 12.90
N VAL A 283 -19.56 -9.04 13.45
CA VAL A 283 -20.39 -7.98 14.02
C VAL A 283 -21.21 -7.27 12.93
N GLN A 284 -20.59 -6.96 11.77
CA GLN A 284 -21.31 -6.30 10.66
C GLN A 284 -22.45 -7.15 10.10
N ALA A 285 -22.29 -8.47 10.02
CA ALA A 285 -23.33 -9.37 9.56
C ALA A 285 -24.59 -9.30 10.43
N LEU A 286 -24.44 -9.10 11.74
CA LEU A 286 -25.58 -8.96 12.67
C LEU A 286 -26.21 -7.56 12.59
N SER A 287 -25.42 -6.52 12.32
CA SER A 287 -25.92 -5.15 12.21
C SER A 287 -26.76 -4.91 10.94
N GLY A 288 -26.46 -5.63 9.84
CA GLY A 288 -27.20 -5.55 8.58
C GLY A 288 -28.52 -6.35 8.57
N SER A 289 -28.78 -7.18 9.59
CA SER A 289 -30.00 -8.00 9.69
C SER A 289 -31.19 -7.28 10.33
N GLN A 290 -31.04 -5.99 10.70
CA GLN A 290 -32.08 -5.21 11.39
C GLN A 290 -32.73 -4.12 10.52
N SER A 291 -32.53 -4.16 9.21
CA SER A 291 -33.11 -3.19 8.25
C SER A 291 -34.11 -3.84 7.30
#